data_f1724a8bad9b33fe4d5be03818b943de
#
_entry.id   f1724a8bad9b33fe4d5be03818b943de
#
_cell.length_a   1.000
_cell.length_b   1.000
_cell.length_c   1.000
_cell.angle_alpha   90.00
_cell.angle_beta   90.00
_cell.angle_gamma   90.00
#
_symmetry.space_group_name_H-M   'P 1'
#
loop_
_entity.id
_entity.type
_entity.pdbx_description
1 polymer ?
#
loop_
_entity_poly.entity_id
_entity_poly.type
_entity_poly.pdbx_seq_one_letter_code
_entity_poly.pdbx_strand_id
1 'polypeptide(L)'
;MSSFLTLVLGGARSGKSRYGEGLIAALPPPWTYVATAEALAAEMAERIAAHRARRGSNWRTIEAPRDLAAALAKCETTPILVDCLTLWLSNHMLADADIELETARLEDALTAAKTPIVLIANEVGSGIVPDHPLGRKFRDLQGVLNQRMAARADRVVLVVAGLPLALKGSL
;
A
#
# COMPACT_ATOMS: atom_id res chain seq x y z
N MET A 1 13.12 9.86 -14.63
CA MET A 1 12.15 8.75 -14.84
C MET A 1 10.77 9.36 -14.68
N SER A 2 9.80 9.07 -15.57
CA SER A 2 8.42 9.49 -15.34
C SER A 2 7.87 8.80 -14.09
N SER A 3 7.15 9.55 -13.24
CA SER A 3 6.40 8.93 -12.14
C SER A 3 5.38 7.94 -12.74
N PHE A 4 5.40 6.72 -12.26
CA PHE A 4 4.47 5.67 -12.69
C PHE A 4 3.84 5.05 -11.44
N LEU A 5 2.54 5.24 -11.28
CA LEU A 5 1.80 4.76 -10.12
C LEU A 5 1.13 3.42 -10.44
N THR A 6 1.49 2.39 -9.68
CA THR A 6 0.85 1.08 -9.74
C THR A 6 0.10 0.79 -8.44
N LEU A 7 -1.17 0.42 -8.54
CA LEU A 7 -1.94 -0.13 -7.44
C LEU A 7 -2.01 -1.65 -7.57
N VAL A 8 -1.58 -2.37 -6.51
CA VAL A 8 -1.65 -3.83 -6.43
C VAL A 8 -2.67 -4.22 -5.37
N LEU A 9 -3.76 -4.81 -5.81
CA LEU A 9 -4.87 -5.28 -4.99
C LEU A 9 -4.79 -6.79 -4.78
N GLY A 10 -5.44 -7.28 -3.74
CA GLY A 10 -5.65 -8.72 -3.53
C GLY A 10 -6.06 -9.04 -2.10
N GLY A 11 -6.65 -10.21 -1.90
CA GLY A 11 -7.05 -10.71 -0.59
C GLY A 11 -5.87 -11.01 0.34
N ALA A 12 -6.17 -11.43 1.57
CA ALA A 12 -5.15 -11.92 2.50
C ALA A 12 -4.38 -13.09 1.87
N ARG A 13 -3.03 -13.07 2.02
CA ARG A 13 -2.12 -14.12 1.51
C ARG A 13 -2.22 -14.38 0.00
N SER A 14 -2.73 -13.44 -0.80
CA SER A 14 -2.83 -13.57 -2.26
C SER A 14 -1.49 -13.56 -3.00
N GLY A 15 -0.39 -13.10 -2.36
CA GLY A 15 0.90 -12.90 -3.01
C GLY A 15 1.17 -11.46 -3.44
N LYS A 16 0.24 -10.52 -3.19
CA LYS A 16 0.32 -9.12 -3.64
C LYS A 16 1.60 -8.39 -3.20
N SER A 17 2.03 -8.55 -1.93
CA SER A 17 3.27 -7.89 -1.46
C SER A 17 4.50 -8.41 -2.21
N ARG A 18 4.59 -9.73 -2.44
CA ARG A 18 5.68 -10.33 -3.22
C ARG A 18 5.67 -9.84 -4.67
N TYR A 19 4.49 -9.72 -5.27
CA TYR A 19 4.34 -9.19 -6.61
C TYR A 19 4.79 -7.73 -6.68
N GLY A 20 4.35 -6.87 -5.73
CA GLY A 20 4.77 -5.47 -5.66
C GLY A 20 6.26 -5.30 -5.39
N GLU A 21 6.86 -6.11 -4.50
CA GLU A 21 8.32 -6.16 -4.29
C GLU A 21 9.06 -6.47 -5.60
N GLY A 22 8.55 -7.42 -6.39
CA GLY A 22 9.12 -7.78 -7.70
C GLY A 22 9.07 -6.64 -8.71
N LEU A 23 7.97 -5.86 -8.73
CA LEU A 23 7.86 -4.70 -9.64
C LEU A 23 8.91 -3.62 -9.30
N ILE A 24 9.13 -3.34 -8.03
CA ILE A 24 10.14 -2.37 -7.60
C ILE A 24 11.55 -2.91 -7.81
N ALA A 25 11.79 -4.18 -7.51
CA ALA A 25 13.10 -4.81 -7.68
C ALA A 25 13.55 -4.96 -9.16
N ALA A 26 12.64 -4.83 -10.10
CA ALA A 26 12.96 -4.76 -11.54
C ALA A 26 13.54 -3.38 -11.96
N LEU A 27 13.47 -2.38 -11.09
CA LEU A 27 14.04 -1.03 -11.29
C LEU A 27 15.45 -0.95 -10.69
N PRO A 28 16.29 0.02 -11.14
CA PRO A 28 17.61 0.22 -10.53
C PRO A 28 17.53 0.55 -9.03
N PRO A 29 18.35 -0.06 -8.17
CA PRO A 29 18.43 0.25 -6.75
C PRO A 29 19.10 1.63 -6.52
N PRO A 30 19.02 2.21 -5.29
CA PRO A 30 18.33 1.67 -4.11
C PRO A 30 16.83 1.86 -4.17
N TRP A 31 16.09 1.06 -3.38
CA TRP A 31 14.64 1.10 -3.28
C TRP A 31 14.16 1.51 -1.88
N THR A 32 13.00 2.15 -1.81
CA THR A 32 12.38 2.51 -0.54
C THR A 32 11.14 1.65 -0.28
N TYR A 33 11.10 1.05 0.90
CA TYR A 33 9.94 0.37 1.44
C TYR A 33 9.32 1.23 2.52
N VAL A 34 8.08 1.67 2.33
CA VAL A 34 7.31 2.41 3.32
C VAL A 34 6.38 1.45 4.04
N ALA A 35 6.69 1.18 5.31
CA ALA A 35 5.92 0.31 6.18
C ALA A 35 4.85 1.11 6.90
N THR A 36 3.60 0.68 6.78
CA THR A 36 2.45 1.31 7.45
C THR A 36 1.94 0.50 8.64
N ALA A 37 2.53 -0.67 8.90
CA ALA A 37 2.16 -1.48 10.06
C ALA A 37 2.61 -0.82 11.37
N GLU A 38 1.70 -0.71 12.34
CA GLU A 38 2.04 -0.45 13.74
C GLU A 38 2.27 -1.79 14.45
N ALA A 39 3.39 -1.92 15.18
CA ALA A 39 3.72 -3.14 15.93
C ALA A 39 2.92 -3.22 17.24
N LEU A 40 1.59 -3.18 17.15
CA LEU A 40 0.69 -3.18 18.32
C LEU A 40 0.54 -4.56 18.97
N ALA A 41 0.98 -5.64 18.30
CA ALA A 41 0.92 -7.00 18.82
C ALA A 41 2.19 -7.78 18.45
N ALA A 42 2.58 -8.75 19.29
CA ALA A 42 3.78 -9.58 19.06
C ALA A 42 3.77 -10.29 17.69
N GLU A 43 2.63 -10.81 17.27
CA GLU A 43 2.46 -11.42 15.94
C GLU A 43 2.79 -10.45 14.79
N MET A 44 2.40 -9.17 14.92
CA MET A 44 2.69 -8.17 13.92
C MET A 44 4.19 -7.82 13.91
N ALA A 45 4.84 -7.74 15.08
CA ALA A 45 6.27 -7.53 15.18
C ALA A 45 7.07 -8.65 14.50
N GLU A 46 6.69 -9.92 14.68
CA GLU A 46 7.31 -11.07 14.02
C GLU A 46 7.13 -11.01 12.49
N ARG A 47 5.95 -10.63 12.01
CA ARG A 47 5.67 -10.45 10.57
C ARG A 47 6.52 -9.34 9.97
N ILE A 48 6.64 -8.20 10.65
CA ILE A 48 7.51 -7.09 10.23
C ILE A 48 8.96 -7.54 10.18
N ALA A 49 9.46 -8.27 11.19
CA ALA A 49 10.82 -8.79 11.23
C ALA A 49 11.08 -9.78 10.09
N ALA A 50 10.16 -10.71 9.81
CA ALA A 50 10.25 -11.65 8.71
C ALA A 50 10.28 -10.95 7.33
N HIS A 51 9.47 -9.90 7.16
CA HIS A 51 9.49 -9.06 5.95
C HIS A 51 10.79 -8.28 5.79
N ARG A 52 11.36 -7.76 6.89
CA ARG A 52 12.68 -7.11 6.88
C ARG A 52 13.81 -8.07 6.53
N ALA A 53 13.82 -9.28 7.10
CA ALA A 53 14.87 -10.28 6.88
C ALA A 53 14.95 -10.76 5.41
N ARG A 54 13.84 -10.74 4.68
CA ARG A 54 13.81 -11.13 3.25
C ARG A 54 14.33 -10.05 2.31
N ARG A 55 14.40 -8.78 2.76
CA ARG A 55 14.85 -7.66 1.95
C ARG A 55 16.36 -7.50 2.09
N GLY A 56 17.07 -7.59 0.98
CA GLY A 56 18.52 -7.37 0.93
C GLY A 56 18.92 -5.91 1.20
N SER A 57 20.21 -5.63 1.21
CA SER A 57 20.83 -4.32 1.52
C SER A 57 20.40 -3.17 0.60
N ASN A 58 19.80 -3.46 -0.55
CA ASN A 58 19.32 -2.44 -1.50
C ASN A 58 18.01 -1.78 -1.09
N TRP A 59 17.34 -2.27 -0.04
CA TRP A 59 16.10 -1.71 0.47
C TRP A 59 16.34 -0.82 1.70
N ARG A 60 15.89 0.42 1.61
CA ARG A 60 15.75 1.31 2.77
C ARG A 60 14.32 1.24 3.28
N THR A 61 14.12 1.00 4.58
CA THR A 61 12.79 1.01 5.20
C THR A 61 12.52 2.35 5.89
N ILE A 62 11.33 2.91 5.65
CA ILE A 62 10.76 4.06 6.36
C ILE A 62 9.47 3.58 7.03
N GLU A 63 9.33 3.84 8.31
CA GLU A 63 8.10 3.57 9.03
C GLU A 63 7.19 4.80 8.96
N ALA A 64 5.99 4.64 8.41
CA ALA A 64 5.00 5.69 8.24
C ALA A 64 3.59 5.13 8.46
N PRO A 65 3.25 4.76 9.70
CA PRO A 65 1.96 4.14 9.98
C PRO A 65 0.78 5.07 9.67
N ARG A 66 0.97 6.38 9.76
CA ARG A 66 -0.04 7.40 9.48
C ARG A 66 0.45 8.47 8.51
N ASP A 67 1.59 9.09 8.73
CA ASP A 67 2.09 10.21 7.91
C ASP A 67 2.75 9.72 6.60
N LEU A 68 1.95 9.04 5.77
CA LEU A 68 2.41 8.49 4.50
C LEU A 68 2.76 9.60 3.49
N ALA A 69 2.01 10.70 3.49
CA ALA A 69 2.27 11.84 2.59
C ALA A 69 3.67 12.44 2.83
N ALA A 70 4.05 12.69 4.09
CA ALA A 70 5.39 13.17 4.41
C ALA A 70 6.50 12.14 4.13
N ALA A 71 6.20 10.84 4.28
CA ALA A 71 7.15 9.79 3.91
C ALA A 71 7.43 9.77 2.41
N LEU A 72 6.40 9.90 1.59
CA LEU A 72 6.52 9.98 0.12
C LEU A 72 7.32 11.22 -0.31
N ALA A 73 7.06 12.38 0.30
CA ALA A 73 7.77 13.62 0.02
C ALA A 73 9.29 13.54 0.29
N LYS A 74 9.72 12.68 1.23
CA LYS A 74 11.14 12.45 1.53
C LYS A 74 11.85 11.50 0.54
N CYS A 75 11.11 10.87 -0.37
CA CYS A 75 11.61 9.83 -1.28
C CYS A 75 11.65 10.32 -2.74
N GLU A 76 12.34 11.42 -3.02
CA GLU A 76 12.31 12.08 -4.33
C GLU A 76 13.03 11.32 -5.45
N THR A 77 13.95 10.42 -5.13
CA THR A 77 14.88 9.84 -6.11
C THR A 77 14.87 8.32 -6.22
N THR A 78 14.18 7.62 -5.32
CA THR A 78 14.18 6.15 -5.29
C THR A 78 12.79 5.58 -5.56
N PRO A 79 12.67 4.45 -6.29
CA PRO A 79 11.39 3.75 -6.42
C PRO A 79 10.82 3.34 -5.06
N ILE A 80 9.51 3.45 -4.89
CA ILE A 80 8.83 3.32 -3.60
C ILE A 80 7.83 2.17 -3.65
N LEU A 81 7.87 1.31 -2.63
CA LEU A 81 6.82 0.35 -2.31
C LEU A 81 6.15 0.76 -0.99
N VAL A 82 4.83 0.96 -1.02
CA VAL A 82 4.01 1.18 0.18
C VAL A 82 3.28 -0.10 0.54
N ASP A 83 3.53 -0.66 1.71
CA ASP A 83 2.86 -1.89 2.19
C ASP A 83 2.34 -1.68 3.62
N CYS A 84 1.03 -1.43 3.80
CA CYS A 84 -0.03 -1.33 2.82
C CYS A 84 -1.04 -0.21 3.17
N LEU A 85 -1.82 0.23 2.22
CA LEU A 85 -2.89 1.22 2.44
C LEU A 85 -3.98 0.72 3.39
N THR A 86 -4.15 -0.59 3.48
CA THR A 86 -5.14 -1.22 4.37
C THR A 86 -4.83 -0.97 5.85
N LEU A 87 -3.57 -1.15 6.24
CA LEU A 87 -3.13 -0.85 7.61
C LEU A 87 -3.09 0.65 7.85
N TRP A 88 -2.66 1.45 6.87
CA TRP A 88 -2.71 2.90 6.94
C TRP A 88 -4.13 3.40 7.23
N LEU A 89 -5.14 2.93 6.49
CA LEU A 89 -6.54 3.26 6.74
C LEU A 89 -7.00 2.83 8.15
N SER A 90 -6.65 1.60 8.55
CA SER A 90 -6.99 1.10 9.89
C SER A 90 -6.40 1.98 11.00
N ASN A 91 -5.14 2.39 10.87
CA ASN A 91 -4.46 3.23 11.85
C ASN A 91 -5.13 4.61 11.98
N HIS A 92 -5.58 5.20 10.88
CA HIS A 92 -6.33 6.46 10.89
C HIS A 92 -7.72 6.30 11.50
N MET A 93 -8.44 5.23 11.17
CA MET A 93 -9.75 4.94 11.76
C MET A 93 -9.69 4.75 13.27
N LEU A 94 -8.68 4.02 13.76
CA LEU A 94 -8.50 3.76 15.20
C LEU A 94 -8.04 5.02 15.95
N ALA A 95 -7.44 5.99 15.25
CA ALA A 95 -7.06 7.29 15.79
C ALA A 95 -8.18 8.35 15.66
N ASP A 96 -9.37 7.96 15.19
CA ASP A 96 -10.51 8.84 14.91
C ASP A 96 -10.16 10.06 14.03
N ALA A 97 -9.26 9.84 13.06
CA ALA A 97 -8.81 10.86 12.13
C ALA A 97 -9.85 11.13 11.02
N ASP A 98 -9.77 12.32 10.42
CA ASP A 98 -10.55 12.65 9.21
C ASP A 98 -9.98 11.90 8.00
N ILE A 99 -10.63 10.78 7.65
CA ILE A 99 -10.20 9.89 6.55
C ILE A 99 -10.22 10.62 5.20
N GLU A 100 -11.19 11.51 4.99
CA GLU A 100 -11.31 12.26 3.73
C GLU A 100 -10.11 13.20 3.57
N LEU A 101 -9.77 13.96 4.62
CA LEU A 101 -8.62 14.86 4.63
C LEU A 101 -7.31 14.09 4.43
N GLU A 102 -7.12 12.98 5.13
CA GLU A 102 -5.88 12.19 5.02
C GLU A 102 -5.74 11.52 3.64
N THR A 103 -6.87 11.09 3.06
CA THR A 103 -6.87 10.56 1.69
C THR A 103 -6.54 11.66 0.67
N ALA A 104 -7.07 12.87 0.82
CA ALA A 104 -6.73 13.99 -0.06
C ALA A 104 -5.24 14.35 0.02
N ARG A 105 -4.66 14.39 1.23
CA ARG A 105 -3.21 14.61 1.42
C ARG A 105 -2.35 13.54 0.75
N LEU A 106 -2.77 12.28 0.83
CA LEU A 106 -2.10 11.19 0.13
C LEU A 106 -2.17 11.37 -1.39
N GLU A 107 -3.33 11.73 -1.91
CA GLU A 107 -3.52 12.00 -3.35
C GLU A 107 -2.63 13.13 -3.86
N ASP A 108 -2.50 14.21 -3.11
CA ASP A 108 -1.61 15.32 -3.43
C ASP A 108 -0.14 14.88 -3.45
N ALA A 109 0.27 14.09 -2.45
CA ALA A 109 1.63 13.55 -2.38
C ALA A 109 1.95 12.60 -3.54
N LEU A 110 1.00 11.75 -3.95
CA LEU A 110 1.15 10.87 -5.10
C LEU A 110 1.24 11.66 -6.41
N THR A 111 0.48 12.75 -6.55
CA THR A 111 0.52 13.63 -7.72
C THR A 111 1.86 14.38 -7.83
N ALA A 112 2.43 14.79 -6.69
CA ALA A 112 3.71 15.50 -6.64
C ALA A 112 4.92 14.58 -6.81
N ALA A 113 4.76 13.26 -6.66
CA ALA A 113 5.84 12.29 -6.72
C ALA A 113 6.49 12.24 -8.11
N LYS A 114 7.82 12.10 -8.11
CA LYS A 114 8.64 12.06 -9.35
C LYS A 114 9.26 10.70 -9.63
N THR A 115 9.00 9.73 -8.78
CA THR A 115 9.56 8.38 -8.84
C THR A 115 8.47 7.33 -9.01
N PRO A 116 8.78 6.13 -9.54
CA PRO A 116 7.82 5.04 -9.59
C PRO A 116 7.34 4.64 -8.19
N ILE A 117 6.02 4.49 -8.02
CA ILE A 117 5.38 4.09 -6.76
C ILE A 117 4.52 2.87 -7.00
N VAL A 118 4.66 1.87 -6.13
CA VAL A 118 3.75 0.73 -6.01
C VAL A 118 3.02 0.82 -4.68
N LEU A 119 1.70 0.90 -4.72
CA LEU A 119 0.81 0.85 -3.56
C LEU A 119 0.24 -0.55 -3.41
N ILE A 120 0.36 -1.14 -2.23
CA ILE A 120 -0.29 -2.40 -1.88
C ILE A 120 -1.57 -2.11 -1.09
N ALA A 121 -2.68 -2.75 -1.47
CA ALA A 121 -3.92 -2.68 -0.70
C ALA A 121 -4.68 -4.00 -0.72
N ASN A 122 -5.44 -4.28 0.35
CA ASN A 122 -6.32 -5.43 0.36
C ASN A 122 -7.63 -5.10 -0.36
N GLU A 123 -8.16 -6.09 -1.06
CA GLU A 123 -9.56 -6.18 -1.42
C GLU A 123 -10.29 -6.91 -0.28
N VAL A 124 -11.23 -6.23 0.39
CA VAL A 124 -11.97 -6.76 1.56
C VAL A 124 -13.48 -6.77 1.35
N GLY A 125 -13.96 -6.31 0.20
CA GLY A 125 -15.38 -6.18 -0.12
C GLY A 125 -16.04 -7.47 -0.60
N SER A 126 -15.28 -8.43 -1.12
CA SER A 126 -15.78 -9.67 -1.73
C SER A 126 -16.07 -10.78 -0.71
N GLY A 127 -15.87 -10.55 0.58
CA GLY A 127 -16.11 -11.53 1.64
C GLY A 127 -17.50 -11.44 2.28
N ILE A 128 -17.68 -12.20 3.37
CA ILE A 128 -18.89 -12.13 4.20
C ILE A 128 -18.98 -10.74 4.83
N VAL A 129 -20.20 -10.17 4.86
CA VAL A 129 -20.46 -8.87 5.50
C VAL A 129 -20.15 -8.98 7.00
N PRO A 130 -19.27 -8.12 7.54
CA PRO A 130 -18.95 -8.14 8.97
C PRO A 130 -20.19 -7.89 9.83
N ASP A 131 -20.34 -8.64 10.91
CA ASP A 131 -21.42 -8.49 11.88
C ASP A 131 -21.27 -7.22 12.73
N HIS A 132 -20.01 -6.78 12.96
CA HIS A 132 -19.69 -5.60 13.75
C HIS A 132 -19.71 -4.30 12.92
N PRO A 133 -20.34 -3.19 13.41
CA PRO A 133 -20.46 -1.93 12.66
C PRO A 133 -19.09 -1.34 12.22
N LEU A 134 -18.08 -1.40 13.07
CA LEU A 134 -16.74 -0.91 12.73
C LEU A 134 -16.13 -1.68 11.56
N GLY A 135 -16.33 -3.00 11.51
CA GLY A 135 -15.86 -3.82 10.40
C GLY A 135 -16.57 -3.45 9.07
N ARG A 136 -17.88 -3.17 9.10
CA ARG A 136 -18.62 -2.69 7.92
C ARG A 136 -18.11 -1.32 7.47
N LYS A 137 -17.92 -0.37 8.40
CA LYS A 137 -17.35 0.96 8.10
C LYS A 137 -15.97 0.84 7.46
N PHE A 138 -15.09 0.00 8.03
CA PHE A 138 -13.77 -0.25 7.48
C PHE A 138 -13.83 -0.82 6.06
N ARG A 139 -14.65 -1.85 5.83
CA ARG A 139 -14.83 -2.46 4.52
C ARG A 139 -15.27 -1.42 3.46
N ASP A 140 -16.23 -0.59 3.81
CA ASP A 140 -16.79 0.41 2.89
C ASP A 140 -15.73 1.51 2.60
N LEU A 141 -15.04 2.02 3.62
CA LEU A 141 -13.96 3.00 3.45
C LEU A 141 -12.78 2.43 2.65
N GLN A 142 -12.40 1.16 2.86
CA GLN A 142 -11.35 0.52 2.08
C GLN A 142 -11.74 0.40 0.60
N GLY A 143 -12.99 0.08 0.31
CA GLY A 143 -13.51 0.04 -1.06
C GLY A 143 -13.44 1.42 -1.74
N VAL A 144 -13.84 2.48 -1.04
CA VAL A 144 -13.74 3.86 -1.54
C VAL A 144 -12.28 4.26 -1.76
N LEU A 145 -11.39 3.99 -0.81
CA LEU A 145 -9.95 4.26 -0.95
C LEU A 145 -9.36 3.54 -2.16
N ASN A 146 -9.70 2.26 -2.35
CA ASN A 146 -9.22 1.48 -3.50
C ASN A 146 -9.68 2.10 -4.82
N GLN A 147 -10.94 2.56 -4.92
CA GLN A 147 -11.45 3.23 -6.11
C GLN A 147 -10.71 4.54 -6.39
N ARG A 148 -10.46 5.37 -5.38
CA ARG A 148 -9.73 6.64 -5.51
C ARG A 148 -8.31 6.41 -6.00
N MET A 149 -7.60 5.43 -5.42
CA MET A 149 -6.24 5.09 -5.84
C MET A 149 -6.21 4.47 -7.25
N ALA A 150 -7.19 3.62 -7.58
CA ALA A 150 -7.30 3.03 -8.92
C ALA A 150 -7.58 4.07 -10.02
N ALA A 151 -8.38 5.11 -9.71
CA ALA A 151 -8.63 6.22 -10.65
C ALA A 151 -7.33 6.95 -11.01
N ARG A 152 -6.44 7.18 -10.03
CA ARG A 152 -5.16 7.89 -10.20
C ARG A 152 -4.04 7.03 -10.74
N ALA A 153 -4.05 5.73 -10.47
CA ALA A 153 -3.00 4.82 -10.88
C ALA A 153 -2.93 4.66 -12.41
N ASP A 154 -1.72 4.61 -12.96
CA ASP A 154 -1.47 4.29 -14.37
C ASP A 154 -1.74 2.80 -14.64
N ARG A 155 -1.50 1.95 -13.63
CA ARG A 155 -1.73 0.51 -13.68
C ARG A 155 -2.40 0.02 -12.41
N VAL A 156 -3.39 -0.86 -12.55
CA VAL A 156 -4.05 -1.56 -11.45
C VAL A 156 -3.99 -3.05 -11.71
N VAL A 157 -3.48 -3.80 -10.74
CA VAL A 157 -3.33 -5.25 -10.80
C VAL A 157 -4.05 -5.91 -9.62
N LEU A 158 -4.87 -6.90 -9.90
CA LEU A 158 -5.44 -7.79 -8.89
C LEU A 158 -4.62 -9.08 -8.81
N VAL A 159 -4.13 -9.42 -7.62
CA VAL A 159 -3.38 -10.66 -7.40
C VAL A 159 -4.27 -11.68 -6.71
N VAL A 160 -4.49 -12.81 -7.38
CA VAL A 160 -5.27 -13.95 -6.87
C VAL A 160 -4.44 -15.21 -6.99
N ALA A 161 -4.28 -15.96 -5.90
CA ALA A 161 -3.50 -17.20 -5.87
C ALA A 161 -2.06 -17.05 -6.41
N GLY A 162 -1.43 -15.88 -6.19
CA GLY A 162 -0.10 -15.55 -6.69
C GLY A 162 -0.05 -15.09 -8.15
N LEU A 163 -1.18 -15.12 -8.87
CA LEU A 163 -1.26 -14.75 -10.29
C LEU A 163 -1.77 -13.31 -10.44
N PRO A 164 -1.09 -12.46 -11.23
CA PRO A 164 -1.54 -11.10 -11.49
C PRO A 164 -2.59 -11.07 -12.61
N LEU A 165 -3.61 -10.23 -12.43
CA LEU A 165 -4.62 -9.87 -13.42
C LEU A 165 -4.62 -8.36 -13.59
N ALA A 166 -4.35 -7.85 -14.78
CA ALA A 166 -4.45 -6.42 -15.07
C ALA A 166 -5.92 -5.98 -15.10
N LEU A 167 -6.28 -5.00 -14.28
CA LEU A 167 -7.58 -4.32 -14.30
C LEU A 167 -7.50 -3.00 -15.06
N LYS A 168 -6.34 -2.33 -15.04
CA LYS A 168 -6.05 -1.10 -15.77
C LYS A 168 -4.59 -1.12 -16.23
N GLY A 169 -4.33 -0.68 -17.46
CA GLY A 169 -2.99 -0.77 -18.05
C GLY A 169 -2.63 -2.19 -18.45
N SER A 170 -1.32 -2.47 -18.60
CA SER A 170 -0.76 -3.80 -18.95
C SER A 170 0.12 -4.33 -17.81
N LEU A 171 0.32 -5.66 -17.77
CA LEU A 171 1.28 -6.32 -16.85
C LEU A 171 2.72 -6.02 -17.23
#